data_714669b9567b28453332bba49a6966d0
#
_entry.id   714669b9567b28453332bba49a6966d0
#
_cell.length_a   1.000
_cell.length_b   1.000
_cell.length_c   1.000
_cell.angle_alpha   90.00
_cell.angle_beta   90.00
_cell.angle_gamma   90.00
#
_symmetry.space_group_name_H-M   'P 1'
#
loop_
_entity.id
_entity.type
_entity.pdbx_description
1 polymer ?
#
loop_
_entity_poly.entity_id
_entity_poly.type
_entity_poly.pdbx_seq_one_letter_code
_entity_poly.pdbx_strand_id
1 'polypeptide(L)'
;MTNVALTGTSGFVGSQLAERFARDGRQVTRLSSSGAGDVMFRLGDEVKPDEFSSREIDALVHCAYDFSTVTWSEIRRVNVEGTRKLLDAAVAGGVKRIVAVSSISAFPGCRSLYGKAKLEIEVWAERVGAYIVRPGLVYADTSARSGGMYGSLVRSARASLVPQIGDGRYCQYLIHIDDLYALIGQMAGGELRRPGRPVVAASPRCWTMRELVAELGRRQGRQPRFMSVPWQAVWLGLKTAELARLRLGYRSDSVISLVHQDPHPDFSALKELGVTVREFGTV
;
A
#
# COMPACT_ATOMS: atom_id res chain seq x y z
N MET A 1 4.59 -10.32 24.93
CA MET A 1 3.81 -10.23 23.66
C MET A 1 4.03 -8.85 23.08
N THR A 2 4.17 -8.70 21.78
CA THR A 2 4.40 -7.38 21.15
C THR A 2 3.06 -6.67 21.02
N ASN A 3 2.95 -5.46 21.57
CA ASN A 3 1.79 -4.61 21.41
C ASN A 3 1.97 -3.72 20.17
N VAL A 4 1.10 -3.84 19.19
CA VAL A 4 1.25 -3.21 17.88
C VAL A 4 0.18 -2.15 17.67
N ALA A 5 0.58 -0.89 17.47
CA ALA A 5 -0.29 0.14 16.96
C ALA A 5 -0.38 0.06 15.43
N LEU A 6 -1.56 0.18 14.85
CA LEU A 6 -1.78 0.07 13.42
C LEU A 6 -2.68 1.19 12.91
N THR A 7 -2.20 1.94 11.91
CA THR A 7 -2.99 2.95 11.21
C THR A 7 -3.51 2.44 9.87
N GLY A 8 -4.56 3.08 9.33
CA GLY A 8 -5.12 2.70 8.03
C GLY A 8 -5.94 1.41 8.06
N THR A 9 -6.46 1.03 9.23
CA THR A 9 -7.22 -0.20 9.45
C THR A 9 -8.59 -0.24 8.75
N SER A 10 -9.07 0.89 8.24
CA SER A 10 -10.24 0.96 7.37
C SER A 10 -9.94 0.59 5.91
N GLY A 11 -8.66 0.60 5.50
CA GLY A 11 -8.20 0.20 4.18
C GLY A 11 -7.95 -1.30 4.08
N PHE A 12 -7.81 -1.82 2.84
CA PHE A 12 -7.60 -3.24 2.57
C PHE A 12 -6.36 -3.80 3.28
N VAL A 13 -5.19 -3.21 3.08
CA VAL A 13 -3.94 -3.72 3.66
C VAL A 13 -3.99 -3.65 5.19
N GLY A 14 -4.35 -2.48 5.75
CA GLY A 14 -4.37 -2.29 7.19
C GLY A 14 -5.37 -3.18 7.92
N SER A 15 -6.57 -3.40 7.37
CA SER A 15 -7.56 -4.32 7.96
C SER A 15 -7.05 -5.76 7.97
N GLN A 16 -6.46 -6.19 6.86
CA GLN A 16 -5.92 -7.54 6.71
C GLN A 16 -4.72 -7.81 7.63
N LEU A 17 -3.86 -6.80 7.84
CA LEU A 17 -2.76 -6.89 8.80
C LEU A 17 -3.30 -6.95 10.25
N ALA A 18 -4.29 -6.10 10.60
CA ALA A 18 -4.89 -6.09 11.93
C ALA A 18 -5.51 -7.45 12.30
N GLU A 19 -6.25 -8.06 11.35
CA GLU A 19 -6.83 -9.39 11.55
C GLU A 19 -5.76 -10.47 11.82
N ARG A 20 -4.64 -10.43 11.09
CA ARG A 20 -3.55 -11.40 11.22
C ARG A 20 -2.76 -11.22 12.50
N PHE A 21 -2.43 -9.98 12.87
CA PHE A 21 -1.79 -9.69 14.15
C PHE A 21 -2.64 -10.18 15.33
N ALA A 22 -3.97 -9.93 15.30
CA ALA A 22 -4.87 -10.40 16.34
C ALA A 22 -4.99 -11.93 16.36
N ARG A 23 -5.00 -12.59 15.20
CA ARG A 23 -5.05 -14.06 15.09
C ARG A 23 -3.81 -14.72 15.68
N ASP A 24 -2.64 -14.09 15.51
CA ASP A 24 -1.37 -14.55 16.07
C ASP A 24 -1.20 -14.18 17.57
N GLY A 25 -2.29 -13.72 18.22
CA GLY A 25 -2.32 -13.42 19.66
C GLY A 25 -1.59 -12.13 20.04
N ARG A 26 -1.23 -11.26 19.06
CA ARG A 26 -0.67 -9.94 19.37
C ARG A 26 -1.77 -8.97 19.77
N GLN A 27 -1.49 -8.12 20.73
CA GLN A 27 -2.39 -7.03 21.06
C GLN A 27 -2.30 -5.96 19.97
N VAL A 28 -3.44 -5.59 19.39
CA VAL A 28 -3.51 -4.61 18.29
C VAL A 28 -4.29 -3.38 18.75
N THR A 29 -3.62 -2.23 18.76
CA THR A 29 -4.27 -0.92 18.95
C THR A 29 -4.52 -0.29 17.57
N ARG A 30 -5.79 -0.17 17.19
CA ARG A 30 -6.20 0.40 15.90
C ARG A 30 -6.35 1.91 16.01
N LEU A 31 -5.54 2.64 15.25
CA LEU A 31 -5.69 4.08 15.08
C LEU A 31 -6.51 4.34 13.82
N SER A 32 -7.74 4.85 13.97
CA SER A 32 -8.69 5.00 12.87
C SER A 32 -9.52 6.27 12.98
N SER A 33 -9.88 6.85 11.83
CA SER A 33 -10.77 8.00 11.74
C SER A 33 -12.26 7.64 11.75
N SER A 34 -12.62 6.36 11.80
CA SER A 34 -14.00 5.88 11.63
C SER A 34 -14.69 5.48 12.95
N GLY A 35 -14.18 5.85 14.10
CA GLY A 35 -14.78 5.47 15.39
C GLY A 35 -14.80 3.96 15.71
N ALA A 36 -14.40 3.12 14.75
CA ALA A 36 -14.25 1.67 14.93
C ALA A 36 -12.84 1.28 15.39
N GLY A 37 -12.00 2.26 15.74
CA GLY A 37 -10.66 2.09 16.26
C GLY A 37 -10.60 2.26 17.77
N ASP A 38 -9.50 1.80 18.36
CA ASP A 38 -9.23 1.95 19.80
C ASP A 38 -8.76 3.38 20.13
N VAL A 39 -8.21 4.06 19.14
CA VAL A 39 -7.77 5.46 19.19
C VAL A 39 -8.34 6.22 17.99
N MET A 40 -8.99 7.36 18.25
CA MET A 40 -9.43 8.26 17.19
C MET A 40 -8.19 8.92 16.55
N PHE A 41 -7.96 8.65 15.28
CA PHE A 41 -6.83 9.18 14.53
C PHE A 41 -7.22 9.49 13.09
N ARG A 42 -7.04 10.73 12.70
CA ARG A 42 -7.11 11.17 11.30
C ARG A 42 -5.76 11.68 10.87
N LEU A 43 -5.31 11.27 9.70
CA LEU A 43 -4.05 11.72 9.13
C LEU A 43 -4.08 13.26 8.92
N GLY A 44 -3.05 13.94 9.43
CA GLY A 44 -2.98 15.40 9.46
C GLY A 44 -3.31 16.03 10.83
N ASP A 45 -4.04 15.34 11.69
CA ASP A 45 -4.30 15.78 13.05
C ASP A 45 -3.06 15.59 13.95
N GLU A 46 -3.05 16.24 15.10
CA GLU A 46 -2.04 16.02 16.13
C GLU A 46 -2.26 14.69 16.83
N VAL A 47 -1.17 14.00 17.11
CA VAL A 47 -1.15 12.77 17.90
C VAL A 47 -0.30 13.02 19.14
N LYS A 48 -0.83 12.72 20.31
CA LYS A 48 -0.09 12.90 21.55
C LYS A 48 0.80 11.66 21.81
N PRO A 49 2.04 11.85 22.31
CA PRO A 49 2.90 10.73 22.70
C PRO A 49 2.25 9.77 23.69
N ASP A 50 1.41 10.29 24.59
CA ASP A 50 0.69 9.49 25.59
C ASP A 50 -0.25 8.44 24.98
N GLU A 51 -0.69 8.63 23.73
CA GLU A 51 -1.48 7.61 23.01
C GLU A 51 -0.69 6.32 22.79
N PHE A 52 0.63 6.41 22.78
CA PHE A 52 1.53 5.26 22.63
C PHE A 52 2.04 4.76 23.98
N SER A 53 2.54 5.67 24.84
CA SER A 53 3.14 5.29 26.13
C SER A 53 2.13 4.69 27.11
N SER A 54 0.91 5.26 27.22
CA SER A 54 -0.13 4.74 28.11
C SER A 54 -0.65 3.35 27.75
N ARG A 55 -0.43 2.93 26.48
CA ARG A 55 -0.83 1.62 25.96
C ARG A 55 0.35 0.67 25.79
N GLU A 56 1.54 1.07 26.23
CA GLU A 56 2.77 0.27 26.14
C GLU A 56 3.02 -0.26 24.72
N ILE A 57 2.88 0.61 23.70
CA ILE A 57 3.03 0.23 22.30
C ILE A 57 4.50 -0.06 21.99
N ASP A 58 4.80 -1.29 21.61
CA ASP A 58 6.15 -1.71 21.20
C ASP A 58 6.49 -1.37 19.75
N ALA A 59 5.49 -1.46 18.88
CA ALA A 59 5.68 -1.25 17.44
C ALA A 59 4.53 -0.47 16.80
N LEU A 60 4.86 0.41 15.84
CA LEU A 60 3.88 1.11 14.98
C LEU A 60 3.98 0.59 13.55
N VAL A 61 2.87 0.13 12.99
CA VAL A 61 2.74 -0.19 11.56
C VAL A 61 1.85 0.88 10.91
N HIS A 62 2.48 1.73 10.09
CA HIS A 62 1.79 2.85 9.46
C HIS A 62 1.37 2.53 8.03
N CYS A 63 0.07 2.27 7.82
CA CYS A 63 -0.53 1.98 6.51
C CYS A 63 -1.44 3.11 6.01
N ALA A 64 -1.76 4.11 6.84
CA ALA A 64 -2.69 5.16 6.47
C ALA A 64 -2.18 6.03 5.31
N TYR A 65 -3.08 6.35 4.40
CA TYR A 65 -2.93 7.35 3.35
C TYR A 65 -4.30 7.89 2.97
N ASP A 66 -4.46 9.20 2.95
CA ASP A 66 -5.71 9.84 2.56
C ASP A 66 -5.74 10.10 1.05
N PHE A 67 -6.46 9.25 0.33
CA PHE A 67 -6.67 9.36 -1.11
C PHE A 67 -7.71 10.43 -1.50
N SER A 68 -8.39 11.08 -0.55
CA SER A 68 -9.36 12.14 -0.86
C SER A 68 -8.70 13.45 -1.29
N THR A 69 -7.44 13.65 -0.89
CA THR A 69 -6.63 14.83 -1.26
C THR A 69 -6.17 14.74 -2.72
N VAL A 70 -6.37 15.80 -3.50
CA VAL A 70 -6.11 15.80 -4.96
C VAL A 70 -5.03 16.80 -5.39
N THR A 71 -4.82 17.86 -4.64
CA THR A 71 -3.79 18.87 -4.92
C THR A 71 -2.49 18.51 -4.19
N TRP A 72 -1.35 18.90 -4.76
CA TRP A 72 -0.06 18.63 -4.14
C TRP A 72 0.06 19.23 -2.73
N SER A 73 -0.44 20.44 -2.55
CA SER A 73 -0.42 21.12 -1.25
C SER A 73 -1.23 20.38 -0.18
N GLU A 74 -2.43 19.90 -0.52
CA GLU A 74 -3.25 19.08 0.39
C GLU A 74 -2.61 17.71 0.68
N ILE A 75 -2.11 17.03 -0.36
CA ILE A 75 -1.40 15.76 -0.23
C ILE A 75 -0.24 15.92 0.74
N ARG A 76 0.58 16.96 0.57
CA ARG A 76 1.72 17.22 1.44
C ARG A 76 1.29 17.50 2.87
N ARG A 77 0.33 18.41 3.05
CA ARG A 77 -0.17 18.81 4.38
C ARG A 77 -0.77 17.62 5.13
N VAL A 78 -1.61 16.81 4.46
CA VAL A 78 -2.34 15.73 5.13
C VAL A 78 -1.47 14.47 5.22
N ASN A 79 -0.91 14.01 4.09
CA ASN A 79 -0.23 12.71 4.08
C ASN A 79 1.22 12.80 4.54
N VAL A 80 1.98 13.79 4.08
CA VAL A 80 3.41 13.87 4.42
C VAL A 80 3.61 14.42 5.83
N GLU A 81 3.11 15.64 6.08
CA GLU A 81 3.25 16.26 7.38
C GLU A 81 2.47 15.54 8.48
N GLY A 82 1.28 14.98 8.12
CA GLY A 82 0.51 14.15 9.05
C GLY A 82 1.25 12.88 9.44
N THR A 83 1.92 12.22 8.50
CA THR A 83 2.79 11.07 8.82
C THR A 83 3.97 11.48 9.67
N ARG A 84 4.65 12.61 9.36
CA ARG A 84 5.75 13.12 10.18
C ARG A 84 5.31 13.30 11.63
N LYS A 85 4.21 14.01 11.88
CA LYS A 85 3.66 14.21 13.24
C LYS A 85 3.40 12.88 13.96
N LEU A 86 2.82 11.91 13.27
CA LEU A 86 2.57 10.57 13.82
C LEU A 86 3.87 9.88 14.22
N LEU A 87 4.88 9.91 13.35
CA LEU A 87 6.17 9.27 13.60
C LEU A 87 6.90 9.94 14.78
N ASP A 88 6.90 11.28 14.83
CA ASP A 88 7.50 12.05 15.92
C ASP A 88 6.81 11.72 17.25
N ALA A 89 5.47 11.65 17.28
CA ALA A 89 4.71 11.29 18.48
C ALA A 89 4.97 9.85 18.92
N ALA A 90 5.08 8.91 17.98
CA ALA A 90 5.37 7.52 18.29
C ALA A 90 6.77 7.35 18.93
N VAL A 91 7.78 8.04 18.39
CA VAL A 91 9.14 8.05 18.96
C VAL A 91 9.13 8.68 20.37
N ALA A 92 8.48 9.85 20.52
CA ALA A 92 8.37 10.52 21.83
C ALA A 92 7.58 9.69 22.85
N GLY A 93 6.62 8.87 22.39
CA GLY A 93 5.86 7.91 23.21
C GLY A 93 6.58 6.59 23.49
N GLY A 94 7.84 6.45 23.10
CA GLY A 94 8.69 5.29 23.41
C GLY A 94 8.50 4.08 22.51
N VAL A 95 7.85 4.23 21.34
CA VAL A 95 7.70 3.14 20.37
C VAL A 95 9.08 2.73 19.85
N LYS A 96 9.42 1.47 20.03
CA LYS A 96 10.77 0.95 19.73
C LYS A 96 10.98 0.61 18.26
N ARG A 97 9.91 0.22 17.56
CA ARG A 97 9.97 -0.24 16.17
C ARG A 97 8.85 0.40 15.34
N ILE A 98 9.22 0.91 14.21
CA ILE A 98 8.28 1.54 13.28
C ILE A 98 8.42 0.87 11.91
N VAL A 99 7.30 0.49 11.31
CA VAL A 99 7.22 -0.01 9.95
C VAL A 99 6.34 0.93 9.13
N ALA A 100 6.94 1.66 8.20
CA ALA A 100 6.25 2.54 7.29
C ALA A 100 5.90 1.78 5.98
N VAL A 101 4.62 1.59 5.73
CA VAL A 101 4.15 0.98 4.50
C VAL A 101 4.08 2.04 3.40
N SER A 102 5.05 1.99 2.50
CA SER A 102 5.17 2.84 1.32
C SER A 102 4.49 2.18 0.10
N SER A 103 5.11 2.23 -1.06
CA SER A 103 4.59 1.64 -2.31
C SER A 103 5.72 1.43 -3.30
N ILE A 104 5.62 0.42 -4.16
CA ILE A 104 6.48 0.25 -5.32
C ILE A 104 6.44 1.46 -6.28
N SER A 105 5.38 2.29 -6.20
CA SER A 105 5.28 3.54 -6.95
C SER A 105 6.19 4.65 -6.44
N ALA A 106 6.85 4.47 -5.29
CA ALA A 106 7.80 5.39 -4.71
C ALA A 106 9.22 5.02 -5.17
N PHE A 107 9.73 5.69 -6.19
CA PHE A 107 11.08 5.49 -6.72
C PHE A 107 11.64 6.82 -7.26
N PRO A 108 12.98 6.98 -7.34
CA PRO A 108 13.57 8.20 -7.88
C PRO A 108 13.10 8.47 -9.32
N GLY A 109 12.56 9.65 -9.56
CA GLY A 109 12.00 10.04 -10.87
C GLY A 109 10.53 9.67 -11.09
N CYS A 110 9.83 9.12 -10.10
CA CYS A 110 8.38 8.87 -10.21
C CYS A 110 7.61 10.17 -10.51
N ARG A 111 6.59 10.08 -11.35
CA ARG A 111 5.83 11.25 -11.82
C ARG A 111 4.51 11.44 -11.08
N SER A 112 3.93 10.38 -10.52
CA SER A 112 2.68 10.46 -9.76
C SER A 112 2.85 11.26 -8.46
N LEU A 113 1.82 12.02 -8.09
CA LEU A 113 1.80 12.75 -6.82
C LEU A 113 1.84 11.77 -5.63
N TYR A 114 1.18 10.62 -5.77
CA TYR A 114 1.22 9.55 -4.79
C TYR A 114 2.64 9.03 -4.55
N GLY A 115 3.37 8.68 -5.63
CA GLY A 115 4.75 8.22 -5.51
C GLY A 115 5.67 9.26 -4.89
N LYS A 116 5.54 10.54 -5.30
CA LYS A 116 6.29 11.66 -4.72
C LYS A 116 6.00 11.85 -3.22
N ALA A 117 4.72 11.78 -2.83
CA ALA A 117 4.35 11.89 -1.42
C ALA A 117 4.91 10.73 -0.59
N LYS A 118 4.87 9.49 -1.14
CA LYS A 118 5.48 8.34 -0.48
C LYS A 118 6.99 8.50 -0.32
N LEU A 119 7.70 9.03 -1.33
CA LEU A 119 9.14 9.34 -1.19
C LEU A 119 9.42 10.38 -0.10
N GLU A 120 8.63 11.46 0.01
CA GLU A 120 8.78 12.43 1.11
C GLU A 120 8.49 11.78 2.47
N ILE A 121 7.50 10.90 2.56
CA ILE A 121 7.20 10.11 3.78
C ILE A 121 8.38 9.20 4.14
N GLU A 122 9.00 8.55 3.17
CA GLU A 122 10.16 7.69 3.39
C GLU A 122 11.35 8.44 3.99
N VAL A 123 11.57 9.70 3.60
CA VAL A 123 12.60 10.55 4.19
C VAL A 123 12.38 10.74 5.70
N TRP A 124 11.15 10.95 6.12
CA TRP A 124 10.81 11.07 7.54
C TRP A 124 10.90 9.72 8.27
N ALA A 125 10.46 8.64 7.63
CA ALA A 125 10.57 7.29 8.16
C ALA A 125 12.05 6.88 8.39
N GLU A 126 12.92 7.22 7.44
CA GLU A 126 14.36 6.99 7.57
C GLU A 126 14.97 7.70 8.77
N ARG A 127 14.62 8.98 8.98
CA ARG A 127 15.11 9.81 10.10
C ARG A 127 14.80 9.22 11.46
N VAL A 128 13.64 8.58 11.60
CA VAL A 128 13.23 7.93 12.87
C VAL A 128 13.68 6.46 12.95
N GLY A 129 14.46 5.98 12.00
CA GLY A 129 14.95 4.60 11.99
C GLY A 129 13.89 3.55 11.66
N ALA A 130 12.83 3.92 10.96
CA ALA A 130 11.76 2.99 10.58
C ALA A 130 12.23 2.00 9.50
N TYR A 131 11.60 0.81 9.48
CA TYR A 131 11.60 -0.06 8.31
C TYR A 131 10.69 0.57 7.25
N ILE A 132 11.15 0.59 6.01
CA ILE A 132 10.37 1.09 4.88
C ILE A 132 10.05 -0.08 3.96
N VAL A 133 8.75 -0.39 3.82
CA VAL A 133 8.27 -1.47 2.95
C VAL A 133 7.55 -0.86 1.77
N ARG A 134 7.95 -1.21 0.55
CA ARG A 134 7.32 -0.82 -0.72
C ARG A 134 6.56 -2.01 -1.31
N PRO A 135 5.32 -2.28 -0.91
CA PRO A 135 4.56 -3.38 -1.47
C PRO A 135 4.31 -3.16 -2.96
N GLY A 136 4.31 -4.25 -3.71
CA GLY A 136 3.69 -4.30 -5.03
C GLY A 136 2.16 -4.33 -4.93
N LEU A 137 1.50 -4.91 -5.93
CA LEU A 137 0.05 -5.11 -5.90
C LEU A 137 -0.30 -6.22 -4.91
N VAL A 138 -0.92 -5.82 -3.79
CA VAL A 138 -1.29 -6.77 -2.73
C VAL A 138 -2.55 -7.53 -3.11
N TYR A 139 -2.50 -8.86 -3.04
CA TYR A 139 -3.62 -9.74 -3.33
C TYR A 139 -3.92 -10.71 -2.18
N ALA A 140 -5.13 -11.29 -2.22
CA ALA A 140 -5.57 -12.36 -1.31
C ALA A 140 -6.29 -13.44 -2.11
N ASP A 141 -6.32 -14.68 -1.60
CA ASP A 141 -6.87 -15.84 -2.32
C ASP A 141 -8.39 -15.77 -2.52
N THR A 142 -9.11 -15.12 -1.62
CA THR A 142 -10.57 -15.06 -1.70
C THR A 142 -11.06 -13.75 -2.33
N SER A 143 -11.91 -13.85 -3.35
CA SER A 143 -12.56 -12.71 -4.00
C SER A 143 -13.40 -11.87 -3.04
N ALA A 144 -14.01 -12.47 -2.03
CA ALA A 144 -14.81 -11.78 -1.01
C ALA A 144 -13.96 -10.83 -0.13
N ARG A 145 -12.67 -11.10 0.00
CA ARG A 145 -11.70 -10.27 0.75
C ARG A 145 -10.78 -9.45 -0.14
N SER A 146 -10.95 -9.51 -1.46
CA SER A 146 -10.14 -8.76 -2.42
C SER A 146 -10.59 -7.31 -2.46
N GLY A 147 -9.91 -6.46 -1.71
CA GLY A 147 -10.09 -5.00 -1.70
C GLY A 147 -9.09 -4.28 -2.61
N GLY A 148 -9.16 -2.94 -2.61
CA GLY A 148 -8.21 -2.10 -3.32
C GLY A 148 -8.18 -2.31 -4.83
N MET A 149 -7.02 -2.07 -5.43
CA MET A 149 -6.81 -2.19 -6.87
C MET A 149 -6.99 -3.64 -7.35
N TYR A 150 -6.44 -4.62 -6.64
CA TYR A 150 -6.57 -6.03 -7.02
C TYR A 150 -8.04 -6.46 -7.08
N GLY A 151 -8.85 -6.13 -6.08
CA GLY A 151 -10.29 -6.42 -6.09
C GLY A 151 -11.03 -5.75 -7.26
N SER A 152 -10.60 -4.57 -7.69
CA SER A 152 -11.14 -3.92 -8.89
C SER A 152 -10.78 -4.68 -10.16
N LEU A 153 -9.54 -5.19 -10.27
CA LEU A 153 -9.13 -6.03 -11.42
C LEU A 153 -9.91 -7.34 -11.46
N VAL A 154 -10.12 -7.99 -10.31
CA VAL A 154 -10.95 -9.21 -10.20
C VAL A 154 -12.38 -8.94 -10.71
N ARG A 155 -12.97 -7.80 -10.34
CA ARG A 155 -14.31 -7.42 -10.84
C ARG A 155 -14.30 -7.13 -12.35
N SER A 156 -13.32 -6.37 -12.83
CA SER A 156 -13.17 -6.05 -14.26
C SER A 156 -13.02 -7.30 -15.13
N ALA A 157 -12.31 -8.31 -14.64
CA ALA A 157 -12.08 -9.56 -15.35
C ALA A 157 -13.36 -10.41 -15.59
N ARG A 158 -14.50 -10.03 -14.96
CA ARG A 158 -15.81 -10.66 -15.22
C ARG A 158 -16.46 -10.17 -16.50
N ALA A 159 -16.06 -8.98 -16.97
CA ALA A 159 -16.65 -8.40 -18.19
C ALA A 159 -16.18 -9.12 -19.44
N SER A 160 -17.04 -9.23 -20.44
CA SER A 160 -16.69 -9.80 -21.75
C SER A 160 -15.72 -8.91 -22.53
N LEU A 161 -15.78 -7.59 -22.30
CA LEU A 161 -14.88 -6.58 -22.89
C LEU A 161 -14.28 -5.73 -21.77
N VAL A 162 -12.97 -5.72 -21.68
CA VAL A 162 -12.22 -4.96 -20.66
C VAL A 162 -11.40 -3.86 -21.31
N PRO A 163 -11.67 -2.58 -20.98
CA PRO A 163 -10.80 -1.50 -21.43
C PRO A 163 -9.44 -1.63 -20.75
N GLN A 164 -8.38 -1.55 -21.53
CA GLN A 164 -7.00 -1.57 -21.02
C GLN A 164 -6.26 -0.31 -21.48
N ILE A 165 -5.35 0.17 -20.65
CA ILE A 165 -4.52 1.31 -20.96
C ILE A 165 -3.42 0.87 -21.94
N GLY A 166 -3.39 1.50 -23.15
CA GLY A 166 -2.43 1.18 -24.19
C GLY A 166 -2.55 -0.30 -24.64
N ASP A 167 -1.42 -0.96 -24.77
CA ASP A 167 -1.34 -2.38 -25.13
C ASP A 167 -1.42 -3.34 -23.93
N GLY A 168 -1.53 -2.79 -22.72
CA GLY A 168 -1.65 -3.56 -21.48
C GLY A 168 -0.33 -4.17 -20.98
N ARG A 169 0.83 -3.75 -21.48
CA ARG A 169 2.16 -4.30 -21.13
C ARG A 169 2.75 -3.77 -19.84
N TYR A 170 2.06 -2.88 -19.12
CA TYR A 170 2.54 -2.36 -17.84
C TYR A 170 2.64 -3.47 -16.79
N CYS A 171 3.84 -3.62 -16.20
CA CYS A 171 4.14 -4.63 -15.21
C CYS A 171 3.38 -4.41 -13.90
N GLN A 172 2.88 -5.51 -13.35
CA GLN A 172 2.39 -5.58 -11.99
C GLN A 172 3.23 -6.62 -11.22
N TYR A 173 3.87 -6.17 -10.16
CA TYR A 173 4.60 -7.02 -9.23
C TYR A 173 3.69 -7.32 -8.05
N LEU A 174 3.40 -8.58 -7.80
CA LEU A 174 2.40 -8.98 -6.82
C LEU A 174 3.01 -9.47 -5.53
N ILE A 175 2.30 -9.24 -4.43
CA ILE A 175 2.60 -9.84 -3.13
C ILE A 175 1.31 -10.37 -2.49
N HIS A 176 1.37 -11.59 -1.99
CA HIS A 176 0.27 -12.13 -1.20
C HIS A 176 0.21 -11.45 0.17
N ILE A 177 -1.01 -11.20 0.67
CA ILE A 177 -1.20 -10.51 1.94
C ILE A 177 -0.57 -11.26 3.13
N ASP A 178 -0.50 -12.59 3.10
CA ASP A 178 0.16 -13.36 4.16
C ASP A 178 1.67 -13.19 4.14
N ASP A 179 2.29 -13.09 2.96
CA ASP A 179 3.73 -12.87 2.83
C ASP A 179 4.10 -11.44 3.26
N LEU A 180 3.25 -10.46 2.90
CA LEU A 180 3.39 -9.09 3.36
C LEU A 180 3.25 -9.01 4.89
N TYR A 181 2.27 -9.74 5.45
CA TYR A 181 2.09 -9.83 6.89
C TYR A 181 3.29 -10.47 7.58
N ALA A 182 3.81 -11.58 7.07
CA ALA A 182 4.97 -12.26 7.63
C ALA A 182 6.20 -11.32 7.68
N LEU A 183 6.48 -10.60 6.59
CA LEU A 183 7.56 -9.63 6.53
C LEU A 183 7.38 -8.49 7.55
N ILE A 184 6.20 -7.85 7.56
CA ILE A 184 5.89 -6.74 8.48
C ILE A 184 5.87 -7.23 9.93
N GLY A 185 5.37 -8.43 10.19
CA GLY A 185 5.32 -9.06 11.50
C GLY A 185 6.68 -9.30 12.10
N GLN A 186 7.64 -9.81 11.29
CA GLN A 186 9.03 -10.00 11.70
C GLN A 186 9.74 -8.65 11.96
N MET A 187 9.48 -7.62 11.13
CA MET A 187 10.02 -6.27 11.36
C MET A 187 9.47 -5.67 12.66
N ALA A 188 8.17 -5.75 12.87
CA ALA A 188 7.51 -5.27 14.10
C ALA A 188 7.93 -6.06 15.35
N GLY A 189 8.22 -7.36 15.19
CA GLY A 189 8.77 -8.23 16.24
C GLY A 189 10.24 -7.97 16.57
N GLY A 190 11.00 -7.33 15.67
CA GLY A 190 12.45 -7.12 15.80
C GLY A 190 13.28 -8.33 15.43
N GLU A 191 12.68 -9.27 14.67
CA GLU A 191 13.35 -10.49 14.23
C GLU A 191 14.26 -10.26 13.02
N LEU A 192 13.99 -9.20 12.24
CA LEU A 192 14.79 -8.81 11.08
C LEU A 192 15.67 -7.59 11.40
N ARG A 193 16.91 -7.62 10.93
CA ARG A 193 17.75 -6.43 10.93
C ARG A 193 17.20 -5.40 9.93
N ARG A 194 17.18 -4.12 10.31
CA ARG A 194 16.78 -3.05 9.40
C ARG A 194 17.77 -2.94 8.23
N PRO A 195 17.33 -3.13 6.98
CA PRO A 195 18.17 -2.87 5.82
C PRO A 195 18.39 -1.36 5.68
N GLY A 196 19.53 -0.94 5.14
CA GLY A 196 19.86 0.47 4.92
C GLY A 196 19.10 1.12 3.76
N ARG A 197 18.05 0.47 3.25
CA ARG A 197 17.24 0.92 2.12
C ARG A 197 15.81 0.37 2.20
N PRO A 198 14.85 0.97 1.44
CA PRO A 198 13.50 0.44 1.36
C PRO A 198 13.45 -0.99 0.80
N VAL A 199 12.54 -1.80 1.33
CA VAL A 199 12.32 -3.18 0.90
C VAL A 199 11.17 -3.22 -0.09
N VAL A 200 11.44 -3.54 -1.37
CA VAL A 200 10.41 -3.82 -2.36
C VAL A 200 9.82 -5.19 -2.06
N ALA A 201 8.62 -5.19 -1.49
CA ALA A 201 7.92 -6.40 -1.05
C ALA A 201 6.99 -6.87 -2.17
N ALA A 202 7.52 -7.67 -3.08
CA ALA A 202 6.77 -8.30 -4.16
C ALA A 202 7.59 -9.45 -4.79
N SER A 203 6.92 -10.37 -5.46
CA SER A 203 7.58 -11.30 -6.38
C SER A 203 8.23 -10.53 -7.54
N PRO A 204 9.48 -10.85 -7.92
CA PRO A 204 10.16 -10.17 -9.04
C PRO A 204 9.56 -10.50 -10.40
N ARG A 205 8.61 -11.45 -10.47
CA ARG A 205 7.91 -11.77 -11.71
C ARG A 205 7.01 -10.62 -12.15
N CYS A 206 7.28 -10.06 -13.31
CA CYS A 206 6.38 -9.12 -13.96
C CYS A 206 5.15 -9.85 -14.50
N TRP A 207 3.97 -9.46 -14.04
CA TRP A 207 2.71 -9.76 -14.69
C TRP A 207 2.29 -8.52 -15.48
N THR A 208 2.19 -8.62 -16.79
CA THR A 208 1.59 -7.50 -17.53
C THR A 208 0.13 -7.33 -17.09
N MET A 209 -0.38 -6.12 -17.13
CA MET A 209 -1.79 -5.85 -16.77
C MET A 209 -2.75 -6.74 -17.56
N ARG A 210 -2.44 -6.97 -18.83
CA ARG A 210 -3.22 -7.84 -19.72
C ARG A 210 -3.20 -9.31 -19.27
N GLU A 211 -2.01 -9.85 -19.00
CA GLU A 211 -1.85 -11.23 -18.51
C GLU A 211 -2.56 -11.43 -17.17
N LEU A 212 -2.39 -10.47 -16.25
CA LEU A 212 -3.02 -10.54 -14.94
C LEU A 212 -4.55 -10.57 -15.06
N VAL A 213 -5.15 -9.66 -15.84
CA VAL A 213 -6.61 -9.62 -16.00
C VAL A 213 -7.13 -10.85 -16.76
N ALA A 214 -6.39 -11.36 -17.74
CA ALA A 214 -6.73 -12.59 -18.45
C ALA A 214 -6.73 -13.80 -17.49
N GLU A 215 -5.71 -13.92 -16.63
CA GLU A 215 -5.61 -14.97 -15.63
C GLU A 215 -6.74 -14.87 -14.59
N LEU A 216 -7.05 -13.66 -14.12
CA LEU A 216 -8.17 -13.43 -13.21
C LEU A 216 -9.52 -13.81 -13.85
N GLY A 217 -9.68 -13.57 -15.14
CA GLY A 217 -10.84 -14.02 -15.92
C GLY A 217 -10.91 -15.53 -15.99
N ARG A 218 -9.79 -16.19 -16.37
CA ARG A 218 -9.69 -17.65 -16.47
C ARG A 218 -10.08 -18.34 -15.15
N ARG A 219 -9.61 -17.84 -14.01
CA ARG A 219 -9.98 -18.34 -12.67
C ARG A 219 -11.48 -18.22 -12.36
N GLN A 220 -12.18 -17.34 -13.06
CA GLN A 220 -13.62 -17.15 -12.95
C GLN A 220 -14.41 -17.80 -14.09
N GLY A 221 -13.78 -18.66 -14.90
CA GLY A 221 -14.40 -19.30 -16.06
C GLY A 221 -14.73 -18.32 -17.19
N ARG A 222 -13.99 -17.20 -17.30
CA ARG A 222 -14.18 -16.14 -18.28
C ARG A 222 -12.96 -15.98 -19.17
N GLN A 223 -13.19 -15.48 -20.40
CA GLN A 223 -12.14 -15.11 -21.35
C GLN A 223 -12.40 -13.67 -21.81
N PRO A 224 -11.92 -12.67 -21.05
CA PRO A 224 -12.16 -11.28 -21.38
C PRO A 224 -11.45 -10.89 -22.68
N ARG A 225 -12.16 -10.16 -23.53
CA ARG A 225 -11.56 -9.46 -24.68
C ARG A 225 -11.08 -8.09 -24.23
N PHE A 226 -10.01 -7.59 -24.84
CA PHE A 226 -9.41 -6.32 -24.44
C PHE A 226 -9.63 -5.26 -25.50
N MET A 227 -10.00 -4.07 -25.06
CA MET A 227 -10.09 -2.88 -25.91
C MET A 227 -9.02 -1.89 -25.47
N SER A 228 -8.09 -1.57 -26.36
CA SER A 228 -7.02 -0.61 -26.12
C SER A 228 -7.56 0.81 -26.05
N VAL A 229 -7.22 1.53 -24.98
CA VAL A 229 -7.57 2.94 -24.81
C VAL A 229 -6.29 3.73 -24.57
N PRO A 230 -6.04 4.82 -25.32
CA PRO A 230 -4.89 5.68 -25.07
C PRO A 230 -4.89 6.18 -23.61
N TRP A 231 -3.75 6.09 -22.92
CA TRP A 231 -3.68 6.49 -21.53
C TRP A 231 -4.03 7.97 -21.30
N GLN A 232 -3.74 8.83 -22.29
CA GLN A 232 -4.08 10.25 -22.24
C GLN A 232 -5.59 10.46 -22.18
N ALA A 233 -6.37 9.66 -22.92
CA ALA A 233 -7.84 9.73 -22.91
C ALA A 233 -8.40 9.28 -21.55
N VAL A 234 -7.87 8.18 -20.98
CA VAL A 234 -8.24 7.72 -19.66
C VAL A 234 -7.88 8.76 -18.59
N TRP A 235 -6.66 9.32 -18.65
CA TRP A 235 -6.21 10.34 -17.73
C TRP A 235 -7.08 11.60 -17.81
N LEU A 236 -7.40 12.09 -19.01
CA LEU A 236 -8.23 13.27 -19.22
C LEU A 236 -9.65 13.04 -18.67
N GLY A 237 -10.26 11.89 -18.96
CA GLY A 237 -11.57 11.53 -18.45
C GLY A 237 -11.63 11.48 -16.92
N LEU A 238 -10.61 10.87 -16.28
CA LEU A 238 -10.51 10.86 -14.82
C LEU A 238 -10.24 12.25 -14.25
N LYS A 239 -9.40 13.05 -14.90
CA LYS A 239 -9.09 14.42 -14.47
C LYS A 239 -10.29 15.34 -14.53
N THR A 240 -11.11 15.25 -15.57
CA THR A 240 -12.35 16.02 -15.68
C THR A 240 -13.37 15.58 -14.63
N ALA A 241 -13.47 14.29 -14.35
CA ALA A 241 -14.32 13.78 -13.28
C ALA A 241 -13.88 14.27 -11.89
N GLU A 242 -12.57 14.31 -11.62
CA GLU A 242 -12.01 14.87 -10.38
C GLU A 242 -12.34 16.36 -10.25
N LEU A 243 -12.23 17.15 -11.32
CA LEU A 243 -12.60 18.56 -11.33
C LEU A 243 -14.10 18.77 -11.07
N ALA A 244 -14.94 17.89 -11.61
CA ALA A 244 -16.39 17.85 -11.35
C ALA A 244 -16.74 17.26 -9.97
N ARG A 245 -15.75 16.91 -9.13
CA ARG A 245 -15.91 16.28 -7.80
C ARG A 245 -16.66 14.94 -7.83
N LEU A 246 -16.65 14.25 -8.97
CA LEU A 246 -17.18 12.89 -9.09
C LEU A 246 -16.20 11.89 -8.47
N ARG A 247 -16.70 11.04 -7.57
CA ARG A 247 -15.88 10.00 -6.92
C ARG A 247 -15.90 8.74 -7.78
N LEU A 248 -14.95 8.61 -8.67
CA LEU A 248 -14.71 7.38 -9.41
C LEU A 248 -13.76 6.47 -8.61
N GLY A 249 -13.84 5.15 -8.85
CA GLY A 249 -12.98 4.17 -8.17
C GLY A 249 -11.49 4.24 -8.55
N TYR A 250 -11.14 5.04 -9.55
CA TYR A 250 -9.79 5.28 -10.02
C TYR A 250 -9.50 6.79 -10.08
N ARG A 251 -8.23 7.14 -9.97
CA ARG A 251 -7.77 8.53 -10.03
C ARG A 251 -6.89 8.75 -11.26
N SER A 252 -6.87 9.99 -11.75
CA SER A 252 -5.98 10.38 -12.85
C SER A 252 -4.51 10.13 -12.51
N ASP A 253 -4.11 10.34 -11.25
CA ASP A 253 -2.75 10.09 -10.75
C ASP A 253 -2.37 8.60 -10.78
N SER A 254 -3.34 7.69 -10.65
CA SER A 254 -3.10 6.24 -10.77
C SER A 254 -2.69 5.84 -12.19
N VAL A 255 -3.22 6.54 -13.21
CA VAL A 255 -2.80 6.35 -14.60
C VAL A 255 -1.35 6.79 -14.80
N ILE A 256 -0.97 7.94 -14.22
CA ILE A 256 0.41 8.44 -14.26
C ILE A 256 1.37 7.46 -13.57
N SER A 257 0.96 6.93 -12.41
CA SER A 257 1.74 5.92 -11.68
C SER A 257 1.95 4.65 -12.50
N LEU A 258 0.92 4.18 -13.20
CA LEU A 258 0.99 2.98 -14.04
C LEU A 258 1.89 3.17 -15.27
N VAL A 259 1.69 4.27 -16.00
CA VAL A 259 2.40 4.52 -17.28
C VAL A 259 3.86 4.88 -17.08
N HIS A 260 4.18 5.53 -15.96
CA HIS A 260 5.53 5.95 -15.59
C HIS A 260 6.03 5.18 -14.37
N GLN A 261 5.80 3.88 -14.32
CA GLN A 261 6.30 2.99 -13.26
C GLN A 261 7.81 2.80 -13.37
N ASP A 262 8.43 2.33 -12.28
CA ASP A 262 9.83 1.93 -12.28
C ASP A 262 10.02 0.75 -13.26
N PRO A 263 10.87 0.89 -14.27
CA PRO A 263 11.14 -0.22 -15.20
C PRO A 263 11.99 -1.33 -14.58
N HIS A 264 12.73 -1.04 -13.49
CA HIS A 264 13.69 -1.95 -12.86
C HIS A 264 13.64 -1.87 -11.33
N PRO A 265 12.53 -2.30 -10.68
CA PRO A 265 12.46 -2.29 -9.23
C PRO A 265 13.55 -3.16 -8.59
N ASP A 266 14.16 -2.67 -7.52
CA ASP A 266 15.22 -3.38 -6.81
C ASP A 266 14.65 -4.31 -5.73
N PHE A 267 14.69 -5.61 -5.96
CA PHE A 267 14.25 -6.65 -5.01
C PHE A 267 15.37 -7.17 -4.12
N SER A 268 16.59 -6.62 -4.22
CA SER A 268 17.76 -7.16 -3.52
C SER A 268 17.64 -7.10 -1.99
N ALA A 269 17.01 -6.03 -1.45
CA ALA A 269 16.79 -5.91 -0.01
C ALA A 269 15.92 -7.04 0.58
N LEU A 270 14.88 -7.46 -0.15
CA LEU A 270 14.04 -8.58 0.26
C LEU A 270 14.84 -9.90 0.29
N LYS A 271 15.67 -10.11 -0.73
CA LYS A 271 16.55 -11.28 -0.83
C LYS A 271 17.62 -11.29 0.27
N GLU A 272 18.23 -10.15 0.58
CA GLU A 272 19.22 -10.02 1.68
C GLU A 272 18.63 -10.32 3.06
N LEU A 273 17.34 -10.04 3.25
CA LEU A 273 16.63 -10.42 4.48
C LEU A 273 16.31 -11.92 4.55
N GLY A 274 16.62 -12.70 3.51
CA GLY A 274 16.28 -14.13 3.43
C GLY A 274 14.79 -14.41 3.32
N VAL A 275 14.00 -13.39 2.95
CA VAL A 275 12.54 -13.52 2.85
C VAL A 275 12.15 -13.94 1.43
N THR A 276 11.44 -15.05 1.31
CA THR A 276 10.83 -15.49 0.07
C THR A 276 9.35 -15.13 0.05
N VAL A 277 8.86 -14.72 -1.11
CA VAL A 277 7.45 -14.44 -1.35
C VAL A 277 6.94 -15.39 -2.42
N ARG A 278 5.71 -15.87 -2.27
CA ARG A 278 5.08 -16.76 -3.24
C ARG A 278 4.83 -16.05 -4.57
N GLU A 279 4.92 -16.79 -5.64
CA GLU A 279 4.50 -16.29 -6.94
C GLU A 279 2.97 -16.38 -7.08
N PHE A 280 2.39 -15.37 -7.72
CA PHE A 280 0.97 -15.42 -8.08
C PHE A 280 0.74 -16.50 -9.14
N GLY A 281 -0.20 -17.39 -8.89
CA GLY A 281 -0.54 -18.46 -9.85
C GLY A 281 0.08 -19.82 -9.57
N THR A 282 0.91 -19.96 -8.56
CA THR A 282 1.51 -21.24 -8.14
C THR A 282 0.67 -21.97 -7.08
N VAL A 283 -0.61 -22.16 -7.33
CA VAL A 283 -1.47 -23.05 -6.54
C VAL A 283 -2.09 -24.06 -7.48
#